data_2670a49b0576e8873e1c4b71ac0853fa
#
_entry.id   2670a49b0576e8873e1c4b71ac0853fa
#
_cell.length_a   1.000
_cell.length_b   1.000
_cell.length_c   1.000
_cell.angle_alpha   90.00
_cell.angle_beta   90.00
_cell.angle_gamma   90.00
#
_symmetry.space_group_name_H-M   'P 1'
#
loop_
_entity.id
_entity.type
_entity.pdbx_description
1 polymer ?
#
loop_
_entity_poly.entity_id
_entity_poly.type
_entity_poly.pdbx_seq_one_letter_code
_entity_poly.pdbx_strand_id
1 'polypeptide(L)'
;MFKGHPKGLFVLALANMGERFGYYTMLAIFVLFMQAKFGFSADTTSTIFGIFLAAVYFLPLFGGLLADKVLGYGKTITLGIVVMFIGYFLLAIPTGTGTGAIVMMFGALLLIAMGTGCFKGNLQALVGNLYDNPKYSTKRDLAFSIFYMCINIGAFFAPSAAEGVSNYFLGKN
;
A
#
# COMPACT_ATOMS: atom_id res chain seq x y z
N MET A 1 9.74 24.61 7.90
CA MET A 1 9.35 23.19 7.88
C MET A 1 10.11 22.38 6.80
N PHE A 2 10.11 22.73 5.52
CA PHE A 2 10.68 21.91 4.45
C PHE A 2 12.18 22.14 4.13
N LYS A 3 12.81 23.20 4.63
CA LYS A 3 14.21 23.53 4.33
C LYS A 3 15.20 22.75 5.18
N GLY A 4 16.30 22.28 4.55
CA GLY A 4 17.44 21.64 5.26
C GLY A 4 17.23 20.17 5.61
N HIS A 5 16.34 19.48 4.90
CA HIS A 5 16.20 18.03 4.91
C HIS A 5 16.97 17.38 3.76
N PRO A 6 17.40 16.13 3.88
CA PRO A 6 17.98 15.39 2.78
C PRO A 6 16.94 15.16 1.68
N LYS A 7 17.34 15.22 0.41
CA LYS A 7 16.43 15.03 -0.74
C LYS A 7 15.70 13.68 -0.70
N GLY A 8 16.33 12.66 -0.12
CA GLY A 8 15.74 11.33 0.05
C GLY A 8 14.44 11.34 0.85
N LEU A 9 14.28 12.23 1.83
CA LEU A 9 13.02 12.35 2.59
C LEU A 9 11.82 12.58 1.66
N PHE A 10 11.94 13.54 0.74
CA PHE A 10 10.82 13.90 -0.14
C PHE A 10 10.48 12.79 -1.11
N VAL A 11 11.49 12.08 -1.63
CA VAL A 11 11.28 10.92 -2.52
C VAL A 11 10.53 9.81 -1.77
N LEU A 12 10.99 9.47 -0.55
CA LEU A 12 10.35 8.43 0.26
C LEU A 12 8.95 8.83 0.73
N ALA A 13 8.75 10.09 1.10
CA ALA A 13 7.44 10.60 1.53
C ALA A 13 6.42 10.61 0.37
N LEU A 14 6.82 11.01 -0.83
CA LEU A 14 5.98 10.99 -2.02
C LEU A 14 5.68 9.56 -2.47
N ALA A 15 6.68 8.66 -2.43
CA ALA A 15 6.46 7.24 -2.73
C ALA A 15 5.44 6.62 -1.77
N ASN A 16 5.54 6.94 -0.48
CA ASN A 16 4.58 6.48 0.53
C ASN A 16 3.18 7.07 0.31
N MET A 17 3.10 8.37 -0.03
CA MET A 17 1.83 9.03 -0.36
C MET A 17 1.13 8.33 -1.52
N GLY A 18 1.84 8.07 -2.61
CA GLY A 18 1.30 7.40 -3.80
C GLY A 18 0.85 5.97 -3.49
N GLU A 19 1.66 5.21 -2.75
CA GLU A 19 1.30 3.86 -2.33
C GLU A 19 0.08 3.86 -1.41
N ARG A 20 0.02 4.75 -0.43
CA ARG A 20 -1.15 4.88 0.45
C ARG A 20 -2.40 5.30 -0.30
N PHE A 21 -2.29 6.23 -1.24
CA PHE A 21 -3.39 6.60 -2.11
C PHE A 21 -3.95 5.38 -2.86
N GLY A 22 -3.10 4.60 -3.54
CA GLY A 22 -3.53 3.39 -4.26
C GLY A 22 -4.16 2.33 -3.33
N TYR A 23 -3.53 2.10 -2.18
CA TYR A 23 -4.02 1.14 -1.20
C TYR A 23 -5.41 1.50 -0.67
N TYR A 24 -5.62 2.75 -0.22
CA TYR A 24 -6.93 3.17 0.30
C TYR A 24 -7.99 3.32 -0.79
N THR A 25 -7.60 3.68 -2.03
CA THR A 25 -8.51 3.65 -3.19
C THR A 25 -9.03 2.24 -3.42
N MET A 26 -8.15 1.24 -3.42
CA MET A 26 -8.55 -0.16 -3.54
C MET A 26 -9.44 -0.60 -2.39
N LEU A 27 -9.08 -0.30 -1.14
CA LEU A 27 -9.87 -0.67 0.02
C LEU A 27 -11.28 -0.09 -0.01
N ALA A 28 -11.44 1.15 -0.50
CA ALA A 28 -12.74 1.83 -0.55
C ALA A 28 -13.76 1.11 -1.45
N ILE A 29 -13.30 0.43 -2.50
CA ILE A 29 -14.16 -0.27 -3.45
C ILE A 29 -14.14 -1.79 -3.29
N PHE A 30 -13.18 -2.35 -2.55
CA PHE A 30 -12.89 -3.78 -2.53
C PHE A 30 -14.06 -4.63 -2.03
N VAL A 31 -14.74 -4.19 -0.96
CA VAL A 31 -15.91 -4.89 -0.40
C VAL A 31 -17.04 -4.95 -1.42
N LEU A 32 -17.36 -3.79 -2.02
CA LEU A 32 -18.40 -3.70 -3.04
C LEU A 32 -18.05 -4.52 -4.29
N PHE A 33 -16.77 -4.51 -4.68
CA PHE A 33 -16.29 -5.32 -5.79
C PHE A 33 -16.50 -6.82 -5.56
N MET A 34 -16.19 -7.34 -4.38
CA MET A 34 -16.39 -8.75 -4.07
C MET A 34 -17.88 -9.15 -4.10
N GLN A 35 -18.74 -8.31 -3.56
CA GLN A 35 -20.19 -8.54 -3.56
C GLN A 35 -20.78 -8.46 -4.96
N ALA A 36 -20.44 -7.43 -5.71
CA ALA A 36 -20.98 -7.20 -7.05
C ALA A 36 -20.47 -8.23 -8.07
N LYS A 37 -19.19 -8.59 -8.02
CA LYS A 37 -18.57 -9.47 -9.02
C LYS A 37 -18.78 -10.95 -8.71
N PHE A 38 -18.63 -11.35 -7.46
CA PHE A 38 -18.66 -12.77 -7.07
C PHE A 38 -19.93 -13.18 -6.32
N GLY A 39 -20.82 -12.23 -5.99
CA GLY A 39 -22.03 -12.50 -5.24
C GLY A 39 -21.77 -12.95 -3.80
N PHE A 40 -20.61 -12.61 -3.22
CA PHE A 40 -20.29 -13.00 -1.86
C PHE A 40 -21.20 -12.32 -0.84
N SER A 41 -21.59 -13.06 0.20
CA SER A 41 -22.33 -12.50 1.31
C SER A 41 -21.53 -11.45 2.08
N ALA A 42 -22.20 -10.62 2.85
CA ALA A 42 -21.55 -9.62 3.70
C ALA A 42 -20.55 -10.27 4.70
N ASP A 43 -20.92 -11.42 5.28
CA ASP A 43 -20.05 -12.16 6.21
C ASP A 43 -18.80 -12.69 5.54
N THR A 44 -18.93 -13.32 4.36
CA THR A 44 -17.80 -13.81 3.58
C THR A 44 -16.87 -12.68 3.20
N THR A 45 -17.43 -11.58 2.73
CA THR A 45 -16.65 -10.40 2.31
C THR A 45 -15.90 -9.78 3.49
N SER A 46 -16.57 -9.64 4.64
CA SER A 46 -15.95 -9.10 5.87
C SER A 46 -14.83 -10.01 6.37
N THR A 47 -15.01 -11.32 6.29
CA THR A 47 -13.98 -12.30 6.66
C THR A 47 -12.76 -12.19 5.76
N ILE A 48 -12.94 -12.17 4.44
CA ILE A 48 -11.84 -12.01 3.46
C ILE A 48 -11.11 -10.70 3.70
N PHE A 49 -11.85 -9.61 3.88
CA PHE A 49 -11.29 -8.29 4.17
C PHE A 49 -10.47 -8.28 5.46
N GLY A 50 -10.99 -8.89 6.52
CA GLY A 50 -10.30 -9.01 7.81
C GLY A 50 -9.01 -9.81 7.72
N ILE A 51 -9.02 -10.96 7.03
CA ILE A 51 -7.82 -11.78 6.79
C ILE A 51 -6.79 -11.01 5.98
N PHE A 52 -7.22 -10.30 4.94
CA PHE A 52 -6.33 -9.46 4.13
C PHE A 52 -5.67 -8.37 4.97
N LEU A 53 -6.44 -7.65 5.80
CA LEU A 53 -5.90 -6.64 6.71
C LEU A 53 -4.91 -7.25 7.70
N ALA A 54 -5.25 -8.38 8.31
CA ALA A 54 -4.35 -9.09 9.23
C ALA A 54 -3.01 -9.43 8.55
N ALA A 55 -3.05 -9.93 7.30
CA ALA A 55 -1.85 -10.21 6.52
C ALA A 55 -1.02 -8.94 6.25
N VAL A 56 -1.65 -7.83 5.86
CA VAL A 56 -0.99 -6.54 5.61
C VAL A 56 -0.30 -5.99 6.85
N TYR A 57 -0.81 -6.25 8.05
CA TYR A 57 -0.18 -5.82 9.31
C TYR A 57 0.85 -6.82 9.84
N PHE A 58 0.71 -8.10 9.52
CA PHE A 58 1.63 -9.14 10.00
C PHE A 58 2.88 -9.30 9.12
N LEU A 59 2.72 -9.26 7.80
CA LEU A 59 3.80 -9.47 6.83
C LEU A 59 4.97 -8.47 6.90
N PRO A 60 4.81 -7.21 7.37
CA PRO A 60 5.94 -6.30 7.58
C PRO A 60 7.02 -6.84 8.53
N LEU A 61 6.68 -7.74 9.44
CA LEU A 61 7.66 -8.42 10.29
C LEU A 61 8.67 -9.22 9.43
N PHE A 62 8.18 -9.97 8.45
CA PHE A 62 9.04 -10.73 7.54
C PHE A 62 9.76 -9.84 6.55
N GLY A 63 9.10 -8.77 6.07
CA GLY A 63 9.74 -7.75 5.22
C GLY A 63 10.90 -7.05 5.93
N GLY A 64 10.78 -6.75 7.22
CA GLY A 64 11.87 -6.22 8.04
C GLY A 64 13.02 -7.21 8.17
N LEU A 65 12.73 -8.47 8.52
CA LEU A 65 13.75 -9.52 8.61
C LEU A 65 14.50 -9.74 7.28
N LEU A 66 13.80 -9.67 6.16
CA LEU A 66 14.38 -9.77 4.82
C LEU A 66 15.32 -8.59 4.54
N ALA A 67 14.93 -7.38 4.92
CA ALA A 67 15.75 -6.19 4.76
C ALA A 67 17.00 -6.21 5.65
N ASP A 68 16.85 -6.59 6.91
CA ASP A 68 17.95 -6.57 7.88
C ASP A 68 19.00 -7.64 7.60
N LYS A 69 18.57 -8.84 7.15
CA LYS A 69 19.47 -10.00 7.04
C LYS A 69 19.98 -10.29 5.63
N VAL A 70 19.26 -9.87 4.58
CA VAL A 70 19.51 -10.38 3.22
C VAL A 70 19.68 -9.27 2.19
N LEU A 71 18.68 -8.41 2.00
CA LEU A 71 18.62 -7.51 0.83
C LEU A 71 19.02 -6.06 1.14
N GLY A 72 18.89 -5.62 2.38
CA GLY A 72 18.94 -4.20 2.75
C GLY A 72 17.65 -3.46 2.42
N TYR A 73 17.42 -2.32 3.07
CA TYR A 73 16.15 -1.58 2.98
C TYR A 73 15.77 -1.18 1.56
N GLY A 74 16.72 -0.61 0.80
CA GLY A 74 16.42 -0.11 -0.55
C GLY A 74 15.92 -1.19 -1.51
N LYS A 75 16.61 -2.34 -1.55
CA LYS A 75 16.24 -3.46 -2.43
C LYS A 75 14.91 -4.09 -1.99
N THR A 76 14.68 -4.22 -0.68
CA THR A 76 13.44 -4.78 -0.14
C THR A 76 12.24 -3.87 -0.45
N ILE A 77 12.40 -2.55 -0.36
CA ILE A 77 11.38 -1.57 -0.76
C ILE A 77 11.06 -1.70 -2.24
N THR A 78 12.09 -1.77 -3.11
CA THR A 78 11.90 -1.92 -4.56
C THR A 78 11.20 -3.22 -4.90
N LEU A 79 11.60 -4.33 -4.28
CA LEU A 79 10.91 -5.61 -4.41
C LEU A 79 9.44 -5.50 -3.99
N GLY A 80 9.17 -4.84 -2.87
CA GLY A 80 7.81 -4.59 -2.38
C GLY A 80 6.95 -3.85 -3.39
N ILE A 81 7.48 -2.79 -3.99
CA ILE A 81 6.77 -2.01 -5.03
C ILE A 81 6.44 -2.89 -6.24
N VAL A 82 7.40 -3.65 -6.75
CA VAL A 82 7.19 -4.53 -7.92
C VAL A 82 6.15 -5.60 -7.62
N VAL A 83 6.23 -6.25 -6.46
CA VAL A 83 5.27 -7.29 -6.05
C VAL A 83 3.87 -6.71 -5.87
N MET A 84 3.74 -5.53 -5.24
CA MET A 84 2.45 -4.83 -5.13
C MET A 84 1.89 -4.46 -6.51
N PHE A 85 2.73 -3.93 -7.39
CA PHE A 85 2.31 -3.57 -8.75
C PHE A 85 1.73 -4.76 -9.50
N ILE A 86 2.39 -5.91 -9.44
CA ILE A 86 1.88 -7.16 -10.04
C ILE A 86 0.53 -7.54 -9.40
N GLY A 87 0.41 -7.45 -8.09
CA GLY A 87 -0.84 -7.73 -7.38
C GLY A 87 -1.99 -6.82 -7.82
N TYR A 88 -1.78 -5.51 -7.88
CA TYR A 88 -2.80 -4.57 -8.37
C TYR A 88 -3.13 -4.78 -9.84
N PHE A 89 -2.11 -5.08 -10.66
CA PHE A 89 -2.33 -5.37 -12.07
C PHE A 89 -3.19 -6.62 -12.27
N LEU A 90 -2.92 -7.71 -11.53
CA LEU A 90 -3.75 -8.91 -11.57
C LEU A 90 -5.20 -8.65 -11.12
N LEU A 91 -5.38 -7.79 -10.10
CA LEU A 91 -6.72 -7.43 -9.62
C LEU A 91 -7.50 -6.61 -10.67
N ALA A 92 -6.79 -5.83 -11.49
CA ALA A 92 -7.37 -4.98 -12.54
C ALA A 92 -7.71 -5.73 -13.83
N ILE A 93 -7.17 -6.95 -14.05
CA ILE A 93 -7.47 -7.73 -15.26
C ILE A 93 -8.95 -8.12 -15.27
N PRO A 94 -9.70 -7.83 -16.35
CA PRO A 94 -11.08 -8.25 -16.46
C PRO A 94 -11.17 -9.77 -16.55
N THR A 95 -11.70 -10.38 -15.50
CA THR A 95 -11.93 -11.82 -15.38
C THR A 95 -13.41 -12.10 -15.26
N GLY A 96 -13.83 -13.31 -15.62
CA GLY A 96 -15.17 -13.79 -15.32
C GLY A 96 -15.45 -13.91 -13.82
N THR A 97 -16.50 -14.64 -13.47
CA THR A 97 -16.95 -14.84 -12.08
C THR A 97 -16.68 -16.26 -11.54
N GLY A 98 -16.02 -17.10 -12.36
CA GLY A 98 -15.74 -18.50 -12.03
C GLY A 98 -14.59 -18.68 -11.02
N THR A 99 -14.37 -19.93 -10.62
CA THR A 99 -13.34 -20.30 -9.63
C THR A 99 -11.95 -19.75 -9.96
N GLY A 100 -11.57 -19.73 -11.26
CA GLY A 100 -10.29 -19.17 -11.69
C GLY A 100 -10.14 -17.69 -11.38
N ALA A 101 -11.22 -16.89 -11.50
CA ALA A 101 -11.23 -15.48 -11.15
C ALA A 101 -11.10 -15.27 -9.63
N ILE A 102 -11.71 -16.14 -8.84
CA ILE A 102 -11.60 -16.12 -7.38
C ILE A 102 -10.17 -16.44 -6.94
N VAL A 103 -9.56 -17.48 -7.51
CA VAL A 103 -8.16 -17.85 -7.23
C VAL A 103 -7.21 -16.71 -7.61
N MET A 104 -7.44 -16.06 -8.75
CA MET A 104 -6.63 -14.92 -9.19
C MET A 104 -6.78 -13.72 -8.24
N MET A 105 -7.98 -13.44 -7.76
CA MET A 105 -8.22 -12.41 -6.75
C MET A 105 -7.44 -12.69 -5.46
N PHE A 106 -7.51 -13.90 -4.92
CA PHE A 106 -6.75 -14.25 -3.72
C PHE A 106 -5.23 -14.19 -3.94
N GLY A 107 -4.75 -14.63 -5.10
CA GLY A 107 -3.34 -14.49 -5.49
C GLY A 107 -2.91 -13.02 -5.55
N ALA A 108 -3.73 -12.16 -6.14
CA ALA A 108 -3.50 -10.71 -6.19
C ALA A 108 -3.44 -10.09 -4.79
N LEU A 109 -4.38 -10.43 -3.91
CA LEU A 109 -4.40 -9.95 -2.51
C LEU A 109 -3.16 -10.39 -1.73
N LEU A 110 -2.74 -11.63 -1.92
CA LEU A 110 -1.51 -12.14 -1.30
C LEU A 110 -0.29 -11.37 -1.76
N LEU A 111 -0.15 -11.10 -3.05
CA LEU A 111 0.95 -10.30 -3.60
C LEU A 111 0.92 -8.86 -3.08
N ILE A 112 -0.25 -8.23 -3.01
CA ILE A 112 -0.40 -6.88 -2.43
C ILE A 112 0.03 -6.89 -0.96
N ALA A 113 -0.41 -7.86 -0.17
CA ALA A 113 -0.06 -7.97 1.24
C ALA A 113 1.45 -8.21 1.44
N MET A 114 2.06 -9.12 0.67
CA MET A 114 3.51 -9.38 0.70
C MET A 114 4.32 -8.16 0.29
N GLY A 115 3.93 -7.50 -0.80
CA GLY A 115 4.59 -6.30 -1.28
C GLY A 115 4.50 -5.15 -0.27
N THR A 116 3.32 -4.93 0.32
CA THR A 116 3.11 -3.96 1.41
C THR A 116 3.98 -4.30 2.61
N GLY A 117 4.13 -5.58 2.95
CA GLY A 117 5.01 -6.06 4.01
C GLY A 117 6.47 -5.69 3.77
N CYS A 118 6.97 -5.87 2.55
CA CYS A 118 8.32 -5.47 2.17
C CYS A 118 8.51 -3.95 2.10
N PHE A 119 7.46 -3.20 1.82
CA PHE A 119 7.52 -1.74 1.62
C PHE A 119 7.39 -0.95 2.91
N LYS A 120 6.30 -1.16 3.65
CA LYS A 120 5.82 -0.24 4.71
C LYS A 120 6.81 -0.02 5.85
N GLY A 121 7.26 -1.10 6.50
CA GLY A 121 8.18 -0.99 7.64
C GLY A 121 9.57 -0.50 7.22
N ASN A 122 10.06 -1.01 6.11
CA ASN A 122 11.40 -0.70 5.60
C ASN A 122 11.53 0.73 5.10
N LEU A 123 10.44 1.32 4.57
CA LEU A 123 10.44 2.72 4.17
C LEU A 123 10.60 3.65 5.37
N GLN A 124 9.92 3.37 6.48
CA GLN A 124 10.05 4.13 7.73
C GLN A 124 11.47 4.01 8.32
N ALA A 125 12.03 2.80 8.32
CA ALA A 125 13.41 2.58 8.75
C ALA A 125 14.41 3.37 7.89
N LEU A 126 14.24 3.35 6.57
CA LEU A 126 15.10 4.10 5.66
C LEU A 126 14.99 5.61 5.86
N VAL A 127 13.79 6.15 6.14
CA VAL A 127 13.62 7.57 6.54
C VAL A 127 14.42 7.85 7.81
N GLY A 128 14.34 6.97 8.83
CA GLY A 128 15.13 7.10 10.06
C GLY A 128 16.63 7.18 9.79
N ASN A 129 17.15 6.28 8.96
CA ASN A 129 18.58 6.18 8.63
C ASN A 129 19.12 7.43 7.89
N LEU A 130 18.29 8.17 7.16
CA LEU A 130 18.68 9.45 6.55
C LEU A 130 19.09 10.50 7.60
N TYR A 131 18.62 10.35 8.85
CA TYR A 131 18.84 11.27 9.96
C TYR A 131 19.88 10.78 10.97
N ASP A 132 20.54 9.66 10.72
CA ASP A 132 21.69 9.22 11.50
C ASP A 132 22.93 10.11 11.24
N ASN A 133 22.94 10.85 10.14
CA ASN A 133 23.96 11.85 9.86
C ASN A 133 23.79 13.05 10.80
N PRO A 134 24.84 13.47 11.56
CA PRO A 134 24.80 14.59 12.51
C PRO A 134 24.25 15.89 11.92
N LYS A 135 24.46 16.12 10.62
CA LYS A 135 23.96 17.31 9.90
C LYS A 135 22.42 17.42 9.92
N TYR A 136 21.72 16.28 10.00
CA TYR A 136 20.26 16.22 9.88
C TYR A 136 19.57 15.73 11.15
N SER A 137 20.31 15.16 12.10
CA SER A 137 19.79 14.47 13.29
C SER A 137 18.77 15.29 14.08
N THR A 138 18.99 16.60 14.26
CA THR A 138 18.11 17.52 14.98
C THR A 138 16.74 17.70 14.31
N LYS A 139 16.58 17.27 13.06
CA LYS A 139 15.31 17.42 12.29
C LYS A 139 14.57 16.10 12.10
N ARG A 140 14.98 15.03 12.79
CA ARG A 140 14.40 13.69 12.65
C ARG A 140 12.90 13.68 12.94
N ASP A 141 12.46 14.27 14.02
CA ASP A 141 11.04 14.30 14.41
C ASP A 141 10.19 15.10 13.41
N LEU A 142 10.73 16.21 12.93
CA LEU A 142 10.08 17.00 11.88
C LEU A 142 9.98 16.22 10.57
N ALA A 143 10.98 15.40 10.24
CA ALA A 143 10.95 14.54 9.06
C ALA A 143 9.83 13.50 9.14
N PHE A 144 9.66 12.84 10.28
CA PHE A 144 8.54 11.92 10.47
C PHE A 144 7.19 12.64 10.41
N SER A 145 7.10 13.87 10.91
CA SER A 145 5.88 14.68 10.77
C SER A 145 5.53 14.95 9.31
N ILE A 146 6.52 15.31 8.48
CA ILE A 146 6.34 15.49 7.03
C ILE A 146 5.94 14.17 6.37
N PHE A 147 6.59 13.07 6.74
CA PHE A 147 6.34 11.74 6.20
C PHE A 147 4.90 11.28 6.49
N TYR A 148 4.42 11.43 7.73
CA TYR A 148 3.05 11.10 8.12
C TYR A 148 2.01 12.04 7.50
N MET A 149 2.34 13.32 7.33
CA MET A 149 1.48 14.25 6.60
C MET A 149 1.22 13.78 5.17
N CYS A 150 2.25 13.30 4.46
CA CYS A 150 2.11 12.75 3.11
C CYS A 150 1.23 11.50 3.08
N ILE A 151 1.35 10.60 4.08
CA ILE A 151 0.46 9.44 4.24
C ILE A 151 -1.01 9.91 4.34
N ASN A 152 -1.28 10.86 5.22
CA ASN A 152 -2.63 11.35 5.46
C ASN A 152 -3.23 12.06 4.23
N ILE A 153 -2.41 12.80 3.47
CA ILE A 153 -2.84 13.41 2.21
C ILE A 153 -3.26 12.31 1.21
N GLY A 154 -2.44 11.27 1.03
CA GLY A 154 -2.77 10.15 0.15
C GLY A 154 -4.06 9.44 0.58
N ALA A 155 -4.20 9.16 1.87
CA ALA A 155 -5.38 8.52 2.44
C ALA A 155 -6.66 9.37 2.31
N PHE A 156 -6.55 10.68 2.48
CA PHE A 156 -7.68 11.62 2.45
C PHE A 156 -8.34 11.68 1.05
N PHE A 157 -7.53 11.72 0.00
CA PHE A 157 -8.05 11.81 -1.37
C PHE A 157 -8.48 10.46 -1.97
N ALA A 158 -8.05 9.36 -1.40
CA ALA A 158 -8.30 8.03 -1.96
C ALA A 158 -9.78 7.63 -2.08
N PRO A 159 -10.65 7.80 -1.06
CA PRO A 159 -12.06 7.46 -1.18
C PRO A 159 -12.79 8.31 -2.22
N SER A 160 -12.51 9.63 -2.25
CA SER A 160 -13.12 10.55 -3.23
C SER A 160 -12.70 10.21 -4.67
N ALA A 161 -11.44 9.79 -4.87
CA ALA A 161 -10.98 9.33 -6.17
C ALA A 161 -11.67 8.02 -6.58
N ALA A 162 -11.83 7.06 -5.64
CA ALA A 162 -12.53 5.81 -5.87
C ALA A 162 -14.00 6.04 -6.26
N GLU A 163 -14.69 6.92 -5.53
CA GLU A 163 -16.08 7.30 -5.82
C GLU A 163 -16.19 8.01 -7.16
N GLY A 164 -15.33 8.98 -7.45
CA GLY A 164 -15.33 9.73 -8.72
C GLY A 164 -15.13 8.80 -9.92
N VAL A 165 -14.21 7.85 -9.85
CA VAL A 165 -13.99 6.86 -10.91
C VAL A 165 -15.20 5.93 -11.03
N SER A 166 -15.72 5.42 -9.92
CA SER A 166 -16.92 4.56 -9.92
C SER A 166 -18.10 5.26 -10.57
N ASN A 167 -18.40 6.49 -10.19
CA ASN A 167 -19.50 7.26 -10.75
C ASN A 167 -19.32 7.59 -12.24
N TYR A 168 -18.07 7.83 -12.67
CA TYR A 168 -17.78 8.06 -14.08
C TYR A 168 -18.09 6.84 -14.96
N PHE A 169 -17.73 5.64 -14.50
CA PHE A 169 -17.92 4.42 -15.27
C PHE A 169 -19.30 3.77 -15.06
N LEU A 170 -19.88 3.84 -13.86
CA LEU A 170 -21.16 3.20 -13.53
C LEU A 170 -22.36 4.17 -13.67
N GLY A 171 -22.17 5.46 -13.46
CA GLY A 171 -23.23 6.47 -13.54
C GLY A 171 -23.59 6.92 -14.97
N LYS A 172 -22.94 6.36 -15.99
CA LYS A 172 -23.25 6.62 -17.41
C LYS A 172 -24.13 5.55 -18.05
N ASN A 173 -24.63 4.61 -17.28
CA ASN A 173 -25.68 3.66 -17.69
C ASN A 173 -27.00 4.05 -17.00
#